data_111be06c4f2b2ca98465d37f9c27489d
#
_entry.id   111be06c4f2b2ca98465d37f9c27489d
#
_cell.length_a   1.000
_cell.length_b   1.000
_cell.length_c   1.000
_cell.angle_alpha   90.00
_cell.angle_beta   90.00
_cell.angle_gamma   90.00
#
_symmetry.space_group_name_H-M   'P 1'
#
loop_
_entity.id
_entity.type
_entity.pdbx_description
1 polymer ?
#
loop_
_entity_poly.entity_id
_entity_poly.type
_entity_poly.pdbx_seq_one_letter_code
_entity_poly.pdbx_strand_id
1 'polypeptide(L)'
;MTSFDPARLLIAAACIAVMASPTPAQAGVGDLLVAPTRIVLNGSRGTQIILNNIGDDVATYRISLELRRMTPDGSLVDVPAPSEAEKAAEAMILYAPRKITLPPNQPQTINIAARAPAGLADGEYRVHLLFRAIHAPRPVTAAATTAAKGISFALTPVYGVTIPVIVRLGNLQAKAGIANVHLVREGGKPAVAFDLTRSGSRSTFGEIRVMKAGIKDPIAIQRGIAIYTELTQRSIAIPVDDKLAAAATGPVTVQYVETTEMGPEVLAETAAVLR
;
A
#
# COMPACT_ATOMS: atom_id res chain seq x y z
N MET A 1 -13.23 66.16 -22.44
CA MET A 1 -12.64 65.85 -21.07
C MET A 1 -13.61 64.89 -20.36
N THR A 2 -13.37 63.63 -20.44
CA THR A 2 -14.22 62.59 -19.80
C THR A 2 -13.62 62.26 -18.44
N SER A 3 -14.32 62.61 -17.39
CA SER A 3 -13.95 62.35 -15.98
C SER A 3 -14.04 60.85 -15.72
N PHE A 4 -12.91 60.23 -15.42
CA PHE A 4 -12.82 58.84 -14.93
C PHE A 4 -13.23 58.84 -13.46
N ASP A 5 -14.29 58.12 -13.13
CA ASP A 5 -14.81 57.95 -11.77
C ASP A 5 -14.07 56.76 -11.06
N PRO A 6 -13.17 57.02 -10.10
CA PRO A 6 -12.38 55.95 -9.44
C PRO A 6 -13.23 54.99 -8.59
N ALA A 7 -14.45 55.37 -8.24
CA ALA A 7 -15.35 54.53 -7.44
C ALA A 7 -15.85 53.28 -8.19
N ARG A 8 -15.95 53.33 -9.53
CA ARG A 8 -16.38 52.20 -10.34
C ARG A 8 -15.30 51.14 -10.54
N LEU A 9 -14.02 51.51 -10.42
CA LEU A 9 -12.88 50.57 -10.51
C LEU A 9 -12.72 49.72 -9.25
N LEU A 10 -13.06 50.28 -8.07
CA LEU A 10 -12.98 49.58 -6.80
C LEU A 10 -14.08 48.50 -6.61
N ILE A 11 -15.26 48.73 -7.20
CA ILE A 11 -16.37 47.73 -7.13
C ILE A 11 -16.10 46.55 -8.08
N ALA A 12 -15.46 46.75 -9.22
CA ALA A 12 -15.09 45.68 -10.13
C ALA A 12 -13.97 44.79 -9.58
N ALA A 13 -13.01 45.34 -8.81
CA ALA A 13 -11.95 44.60 -8.16
C ALA A 13 -12.44 43.74 -6.96
N ALA A 14 -13.46 44.20 -6.23
CA ALA A 14 -14.04 43.48 -5.12
C ALA A 14 -14.88 42.27 -5.56
N CYS A 15 -15.50 42.29 -6.76
CA CYS A 15 -16.27 41.13 -7.26
C CYS A 15 -15.39 39.99 -7.80
N ILE A 16 -14.13 40.21 -8.16
CA ILE A 16 -13.24 39.19 -8.68
C ILE A 16 -12.57 38.40 -7.51
N ALA A 17 -12.43 39.01 -6.34
CA ALA A 17 -11.82 38.37 -5.17
C ALA A 17 -12.68 37.26 -4.49
N VAL A 18 -13.98 37.19 -4.80
CA VAL A 18 -14.92 36.21 -4.18
C VAL A 18 -14.90 34.84 -4.91
N MET A 19 -14.29 34.73 -6.10
CA MET A 19 -14.34 33.49 -6.93
C MET A 19 -13.20 32.48 -6.64
N ALA A 20 -12.30 32.75 -5.71
CA ALA A 20 -11.14 31.89 -5.43
C ALA A 20 -11.12 31.32 -4.01
N SER A 21 -12.28 31.01 -3.43
CA SER A 21 -12.30 30.19 -2.22
C SER A 21 -11.98 28.75 -2.61
N PRO A 22 -10.87 28.16 -2.12
CA PRO A 22 -10.63 26.75 -2.33
C PRO A 22 -11.77 25.98 -1.68
N THR A 23 -12.51 25.20 -2.44
CA THR A 23 -13.47 24.25 -1.88
C THR A 23 -12.67 23.27 -1.04
N PRO A 24 -13.01 23.08 0.26
CA PRO A 24 -12.36 22.06 1.06
C PRO A 24 -12.57 20.71 0.36
N ALA A 25 -11.47 19.97 0.14
CA ALA A 25 -11.56 18.60 -0.30
C ALA A 25 -12.29 17.83 0.80
N GLN A 26 -13.53 17.41 0.52
CA GLN A 26 -14.25 16.53 1.44
C GLN A 26 -13.58 15.17 1.44
N ALA A 27 -13.07 14.75 2.58
CA ALA A 27 -12.66 13.37 2.81
C ALA A 27 -13.89 12.47 2.63
N GLY A 28 -13.79 11.47 1.75
CA GLY A 28 -14.91 10.59 1.42
C GLY A 28 -15.07 9.45 2.42
N VAL A 29 -16.21 8.75 2.37
CA VAL A 29 -16.40 7.47 3.06
C VAL A 29 -15.39 6.46 2.48
N GLY A 30 -14.45 5.99 3.31
CA GLY A 30 -13.45 5.01 2.89
C GLY A 30 -12.01 5.32 3.31
N ASP A 31 -11.77 6.46 3.95
CA ASP A 31 -10.46 6.86 4.44
C ASP A 31 -10.11 6.08 5.71
N LEU A 32 -9.60 4.86 5.53
CA LEU A 32 -9.21 3.95 6.60
C LEU A 32 -7.70 3.89 6.75
N LEU A 33 -7.18 4.28 7.90
CA LEU A 33 -5.82 4.01 8.33
C LEU A 33 -5.77 2.65 9.01
N VAL A 34 -4.85 1.79 8.58
CA VAL A 34 -4.59 0.47 9.17
C VAL A 34 -3.15 0.40 9.63
N ALA A 35 -2.90 0.06 10.87
CA ALA A 35 -1.57 -0.09 11.44
C ALA A 35 -1.48 -1.33 12.36
N PRO A 36 -0.45 -2.18 12.19
CA PRO A 36 0.55 -2.16 11.13
C PRO A 36 -0.01 -2.61 9.77
N THR A 37 0.67 -2.27 8.68
CA THR A 37 0.29 -2.65 7.31
C THR A 37 0.79 -4.04 6.89
N ARG A 38 1.49 -4.75 7.77
CA ARG A 38 2.01 -6.10 7.61
C ARG A 38 2.06 -6.77 8.97
N ILE A 39 1.61 -8.02 9.05
CA ILE A 39 1.62 -8.81 10.28
C ILE A 39 2.45 -10.06 10.06
N VAL A 40 3.37 -10.33 10.98
CA VAL A 40 4.11 -11.58 11.06
C VAL A 40 3.85 -12.19 12.42
N LEU A 41 3.28 -13.39 12.42
CA LEU A 41 3.00 -14.18 13.61
C LEU A 41 4.00 -15.33 13.71
N ASN A 42 4.78 -15.34 14.79
CA ASN A 42 5.71 -16.40 15.12
C ASN A 42 5.09 -17.25 16.24
N GLY A 43 4.58 -18.44 15.89
CA GLY A 43 3.88 -19.32 16.84
C GLY A 43 2.46 -18.85 17.19
N SER A 44 2.00 -19.14 18.42
CA SER A 44 0.62 -18.93 18.87
C SER A 44 0.34 -17.55 19.48
N ARG A 45 1.35 -16.69 19.62
CA ARG A 45 1.16 -15.35 20.20
C ARG A 45 0.39 -14.47 19.21
N GLY A 46 -0.76 -13.98 19.63
CA GLY A 46 -1.55 -13.01 18.86
C GLY A 46 -0.96 -11.61 18.88
N THR A 47 -1.50 -10.74 18.02
CA THR A 47 -1.19 -9.30 17.95
C THR A 47 -2.45 -8.50 17.72
N GLN A 48 -2.31 -7.19 17.64
CA GLN A 48 -3.40 -6.24 17.42
C GLN A 48 -3.16 -5.40 16.19
N ILE A 49 -4.26 -5.05 15.52
CA ILE A 49 -4.31 -4.11 14.42
C ILE A 49 -5.15 -2.94 14.88
N ILE A 50 -4.64 -1.74 14.71
CA ILE A 50 -5.38 -0.50 14.97
C ILE A 50 -5.98 -0.02 13.66
N LEU A 51 -7.28 0.20 13.66
CA LEU A 51 -8.02 0.84 12.59
C LEU A 51 -8.41 2.25 13.03
N ASN A 52 -8.22 3.23 12.19
CA ASN A 52 -8.70 4.59 12.43
C ASN A 52 -9.40 5.11 11.16
N ASN A 53 -10.61 5.61 11.34
CA ASN A 53 -11.34 6.29 10.29
C ASN A 53 -10.84 7.75 10.24
N ILE A 54 -10.06 8.09 9.22
CA ILE A 54 -9.53 9.44 9.03
C ILE A 54 -10.42 10.30 8.11
N GLY A 55 -11.59 9.77 7.72
CA GLY A 55 -12.64 10.50 7.03
C GLY A 55 -13.56 11.27 7.98
N ASP A 56 -14.48 12.04 7.42
CA ASP A 56 -15.39 12.92 8.15
C ASP A 56 -16.72 12.24 8.56
N ASP A 57 -17.05 11.10 7.95
CA ASP A 57 -18.29 10.38 8.16
C ASP A 57 -18.07 9.06 8.92
N VAL A 58 -19.10 8.58 9.60
CA VAL A 58 -19.12 7.24 10.21
C VAL A 58 -19.01 6.18 9.11
N ALA A 59 -18.04 5.31 9.21
CA ALA A 59 -17.80 4.25 8.24
C ALA A 59 -17.91 2.84 8.86
N THR A 60 -18.54 1.92 8.15
CA THR A 60 -18.65 0.53 8.56
C THR A 60 -17.79 -0.33 7.63
N TYR A 61 -16.99 -1.20 8.23
CA TYR A 61 -16.11 -2.11 7.50
C TYR A 61 -16.45 -3.57 7.82
N ARG A 62 -16.49 -4.40 6.78
CA ARG A 62 -16.46 -5.86 6.90
C ARG A 62 -15.00 -6.30 6.83
N ILE A 63 -14.63 -7.25 7.69
CA ILE A 63 -13.30 -7.82 7.75
C ILE A 63 -13.40 -9.27 7.29
N SER A 64 -12.57 -9.66 6.32
CA SER A 64 -12.54 -11.01 5.76
C SER A 64 -11.11 -11.42 5.41
N LEU A 65 -10.88 -12.72 5.28
CA LEU A 65 -9.64 -13.26 4.74
C LEU A 65 -9.77 -13.40 3.22
N GLU A 66 -8.64 -13.21 2.53
CA GLU A 66 -8.48 -13.41 1.10
C GLU A 66 -7.16 -14.11 0.80
N LEU A 67 -7.16 -14.99 -0.19
CA LEU A 67 -5.94 -15.60 -0.70
C LEU A 67 -5.49 -14.85 -1.94
N ARG A 68 -4.24 -14.39 -1.94
CA ARG A 68 -3.63 -13.68 -3.06
C ARG A 68 -2.23 -14.19 -3.32
N ARG A 69 -1.86 -14.34 -4.59
CA ARG A 69 -0.50 -14.67 -5.02
C ARG A 69 0.15 -13.46 -5.67
N MET A 70 1.45 -13.34 -5.45
CA MET A 70 2.24 -12.29 -6.08
C MET A 70 2.69 -12.73 -7.46
N THR A 71 2.59 -11.84 -8.44
CA THR A 71 3.14 -11.98 -9.78
C THR A 71 4.55 -11.41 -9.87
N PRO A 72 5.37 -11.75 -10.89
CA PRO A 72 6.76 -11.29 -10.99
C PRO A 72 6.94 -9.77 -11.04
N ASP A 73 5.93 -9.01 -11.42
CA ASP A 73 5.89 -7.55 -11.36
C ASP A 73 5.55 -7.01 -9.96
N GLY A 74 5.16 -7.91 -9.03
CA GLY A 74 4.80 -7.58 -7.66
C GLY A 74 3.33 -7.26 -7.43
N SER A 75 2.47 -7.39 -8.45
CA SER A 75 1.02 -7.31 -8.31
C SER A 75 0.47 -8.50 -7.52
N LEU A 76 -0.67 -8.33 -6.89
CA LEU A 76 -1.36 -9.39 -6.15
C LEU A 76 -2.63 -9.79 -6.90
N VAL A 77 -2.74 -11.06 -7.25
CA VAL A 77 -3.89 -11.63 -7.95
C VAL A 77 -4.67 -12.59 -7.05
N ASP A 78 -5.97 -12.73 -7.31
CA ASP A 78 -6.81 -13.67 -6.60
C ASP A 78 -6.41 -15.13 -6.89
N VAL A 79 -6.67 -16.01 -5.94
CA VAL A 79 -6.36 -17.45 -6.04
C VAL A 79 -7.65 -18.24 -6.23
N PRO A 80 -8.05 -18.55 -7.47
CA PRO A 80 -9.32 -19.27 -7.73
C PRO A 80 -9.26 -20.74 -7.32
N ALA A 81 -8.06 -21.34 -7.27
CA ALA A 81 -7.82 -22.73 -6.87
C ALA A 81 -6.72 -22.79 -5.81
N PRO A 82 -7.08 -22.65 -4.51
CA PRO A 82 -6.11 -22.70 -3.43
C PRO A 82 -5.46 -24.08 -3.26
N SER A 83 -4.14 -24.08 -3.03
CA SER A 83 -3.40 -25.26 -2.58
C SER A 83 -3.76 -25.65 -1.15
N GLU A 84 -3.39 -26.85 -0.71
CA GLU A 84 -3.63 -27.28 0.69
C GLU A 84 -2.92 -26.38 1.71
N ALA A 85 -1.72 -25.87 1.37
CA ALA A 85 -0.99 -24.93 2.22
C ALA A 85 -1.73 -23.57 2.35
N GLU A 86 -2.33 -23.08 1.28
CA GLU A 86 -3.11 -21.83 1.28
C GLU A 86 -4.43 -22.01 2.04
N LYS A 87 -5.11 -23.16 1.90
CA LYS A 87 -6.28 -23.48 2.70
C LYS A 87 -5.95 -23.59 4.19
N ALA A 88 -4.81 -24.22 4.53
CA ALA A 88 -4.32 -24.28 5.90
C ALA A 88 -3.99 -22.89 6.45
N ALA A 89 -3.38 -22.01 5.63
CA ALA A 89 -3.10 -20.63 5.99
C ALA A 89 -4.39 -19.87 6.36
N GLU A 90 -5.45 -20.00 5.56
CA GLU A 90 -6.74 -19.36 5.83
C GLU A 90 -7.40 -19.91 7.09
N ALA A 91 -7.41 -21.25 7.26
CA ALA A 91 -8.08 -21.93 8.36
C ALA A 91 -7.43 -21.66 9.73
N MET A 92 -6.13 -21.36 9.77
CA MET A 92 -5.41 -21.13 11.03
C MET A 92 -5.58 -19.71 11.60
N ILE A 93 -6.07 -18.75 10.84
CA ILE A 93 -6.17 -17.35 11.30
C ILE A 93 -7.46 -17.13 12.07
N LEU A 94 -7.30 -16.62 13.29
CA LEU A 94 -8.37 -16.19 14.18
C LEU A 94 -8.32 -14.67 14.28
N TYR A 95 -9.44 -14.00 14.03
CA TYR A 95 -9.53 -12.56 14.15
C TYR A 95 -10.93 -12.12 14.62
N ALA A 96 -10.97 -11.03 15.36
CA ALA A 96 -12.21 -10.43 15.86
C ALA A 96 -12.02 -8.93 16.13
N PRO A 97 -13.08 -8.12 15.87
CA PRO A 97 -14.40 -8.46 15.30
C PRO A 97 -14.34 -8.65 13.77
N ARG A 98 -15.41 -9.22 13.19
CA ARG A 98 -15.56 -9.42 11.72
C ARG A 98 -16.28 -8.26 11.03
N LYS A 99 -16.85 -7.34 11.80
CA LYS A 99 -17.52 -6.13 11.34
C LYS A 99 -17.30 -5.05 12.38
N ILE A 100 -17.01 -3.84 11.94
CA ILE A 100 -16.74 -2.72 12.81
C ILE A 100 -17.33 -1.43 12.22
N THR A 101 -17.88 -0.59 13.08
CA THR A 101 -18.33 0.76 12.71
C THR A 101 -17.43 1.76 13.43
N LEU A 102 -16.81 2.63 12.67
CA LEU A 102 -15.82 3.59 13.13
C LEU A 102 -16.36 5.01 12.95
N PRO A 103 -16.63 5.74 14.04
CA PRO A 103 -16.80 7.18 13.98
C PRO A 103 -15.51 7.87 13.46
N PRO A 104 -15.60 9.10 12.96
CA PRO A 104 -14.43 9.89 12.57
C PRO A 104 -13.41 10.02 13.71
N ASN A 105 -12.13 9.81 13.39
CA ASN A 105 -10.98 9.96 14.28
C ASN A 105 -11.02 9.11 15.57
N GLN A 106 -11.80 8.03 15.59
CA GLN A 106 -11.84 7.10 16.70
C GLN A 106 -11.16 5.77 16.34
N PRO A 107 -10.01 5.47 16.95
CA PRO A 107 -9.31 4.22 16.71
C PRO A 107 -10.04 3.03 17.35
N GLN A 108 -9.99 1.90 16.69
CA GLN A 108 -10.51 0.62 17.18
C GLN A 108 -9.49 -0.49 16.92
N THR A 109 -9.53 -1.50 17.78
CA THR A 109 -8.57 -2.60 17.73
C THR A 109 -9.21 -3.88 17.19
N ILE A 110 -8.50 -4.55 16.29
CA ILE A 110 -8.79 -5.90 15.86
C ILE A 110 -7.75 -6.83 16.47
N ASN A 111 -8.18 -7.85 17.18
CA ASN A 111 -7.28 -8.91 17.67
C ASN A 111 -7.11 -9.95 16.58
N ILE A 112 -5.86 -10.39 16.37
CA ILE A 112 -5.50 -11.42 15.41
C ILE A 112 -4.53 -12.40 16.03
N ALA A 113 -4.73 -13.68 15.76
CA ALA A 113 -3.87 -14.78 16.22
C ALA A 113 -3.85 -15.90 15.18
N ALA A 114 -2.86 -16.78 15.26
CA ALA A 114 -2.80 -17.98 14.46
C ALA A 114 -2.84 -19.22 15.34
N ARG A 115 -3.59 -20.24 14.89
CA ARG A 115 -3.60 -21.57 15.49
C ARG A 115 -3.28 -22.60 14.41
N ALA A 116 -2.00 -22.98 14.33
CA ALA A 116 -1.58 -23.98 13.37
C ALA A 116 -2.21 -25.35 13.69
N PRO A 117 -2.71 -26.08 12.69
CA PRO A 117 -3.12 -27.48 12.87
C PRO A 117 -1.95 -28.35 13.31
N ALA A 118 -2.24 -29.40 14.09
CA ALA A 118 -1.23 -30.36 14.47
C ALA A 118 -0.66 -31.08 13.24
N GLY A 119 0.67 -31.22 13.18
CA GLY A 119 1.36 -31.88 12.07
C GLY A 119 1.52 -31.01 10.79
N LEU A 120 1.15 -29.74 10.85
CA LEU A 120 1.46 -28.83 9.73
C LEU A 120 2.98 -28.63 9.64
N ALA A 121 3.53 -28.75 8.44
CA ALA A 121 4.96 -28.63 8.20
C ALA A 121 5.51 -27.22 8.55
N ASP A 122 6.79 -27.16 8.90
CA ASP A 122 7.49 -25.88 9.03
C ASP A 122 7.48 -25.14 7.70
N GLY A 123 7.22 -23.83 7.76
CA GLY A 123 7.09 -23.00 6.57
C GLY A 123 6.45 -21.65 6.84
N GLU A 124 6.36 -20.84 5.79
CA GLU A 124 5.67 -19.57 5.80
C GLU A 124 4.29 -19.71 5.13
N TYR A 125 3.26 -19.36 5.88
CA TYR A 125 1.86 -19.41 5.46
C TYR A 125 1.30 -18.00 5.42
N ARG A 126 0.63 -17.61 4.33
CA ARG A 126 0.18 -16.25 4.13
C ARG A 126 -1.28 -16.20 3.69
N VAL A 127 -2.03 -15.30 4.33
CA VAL A 127 -3.33 -14.82 3.87
C VAL A 127 -3.31 -13.30 3.83
N HIS A 128 -4.34 -12.70 3.31
CA HIS A 128 -4.56 -11.27 3.39
C HIS A 128 -5.82 -10.97 4.18
N LEU A 129 -5.77 -9.95 5.02
CA LEU A 129 -6.92 -9.43 5.74
C LEU A 129 -7.46 -8.24 4.95
N LEU A 130 -8.70 -8.36 4.46
CA LEU A 130 -9.40 -7.32 3.73
C LEU A 130 -10.33 -6.56 4.66
N PHE A 131 -10.20 -5.25 4.69
CA PHE A 131 -11.12 -4.30 5.32
C PHE A 131 -11.93 -3.63 4.22
N ARG A 132 -13.17 -4.06 4.01
CA ARG A 132 -14.03 -3.58 2.93
C ARG A 132 -15.11 -2.66 3.47
N ALA A 133 -15.19 -1.43 2.95
CA ALA A 133 -16.23 -0.48 3.31
C ALA A 133 -17.61 -1.01 2.92
N ILE A 134 -18.58 -0.88 3.84
CA ILE A 134 -19.98 -1.16 3.61
C ILE A 134 -20.72 0.18 3.56
N HIS A 135 -21.25 0.52 2.40
CA HIS A 135 -22.09 1.70 2.27
C HIS A 135 -23.51 1.38 2.75
N ALA A 136 -24.07 2.27 3.55
CA ALA A 136 -25.50 2.23 3.84
C ALA A 136 -26.28 2.49 2.52
N PRO A 137 -27.37 1.77 2.25
CA PRO A 137 -28.22 2.08 1.12
C PRO A 137 -28.70 3.54 1.24
N ARG A 138 -28.38 4.37 0.26
CA ARG A 138 -28.94 5.72 0.20
C ARG A 138 -30.38 5.58 -0.33
N PRO A 139 -31.40 6.13 0.37
CA PRO A 139 -32.74 6.17 -0.15
C PRO A 139 -32.71 6.94 -1.49
N VAL A 140 -33.28 6.36 -2.53
CA VAL A 140 -33.53 7.10 -3.79
C VAL A 140 -34.59 8.14 -3.46
N THR A 141 -34.18 9.35 -3.10
CA THR A 141 -35.13 10.45 -2.88
C THR A 141 -35.78 10.80 -4.20
N ALA A 142 -37.11 10.79 -4.26
CA ALA A 142 -37.92 11.11 -5.43
C ALA A 142 -37.68 12.53 -6.01
N ALA A 143 -36.86 13.35 -5.37
CA ALA A 143 -36.46 14.68 -5.84
C ALA A 143 -35.57 14.67 -7.11
N ALA A 144 -35.03 13.52 -7.49
CA ALA A 144 -34.28 13.38 -8.75
C ALA A 144 -35.17 13.17 -9.99
N THR A 145 -36.49 13.06 -9.82
CA THR A 145 -37.42 12.70 -10.90
C THR A 145 -38.03 13.89 -11.64
N THR A 146 -37.70 15.13 -11.28
CA THR A 146 -38.38 16.30 -11.86
C THR A 146 -37.56 17.13 -12.86
N ALA A 147 -36.35 16.75 -13.19
CA ALA A 147 -35.52 17.62 -14.05
C ALA A 147 -34.56 16.90 -15.01
N ALA A 148 -34.95 15.88 -15.71
CA ALA A 148 -34.37 15.56 -17.02
C ALA A 148 -34.95 14.27 -17.60
N LYS A 149 -35.39 14.32 -18.85
CA LYS A 149 -35.56 13.14 -19.71
C LYS A 149 -34.16 12.57 -20.01
N GLY A 150 -33.58 11.81 -19.09
CA GLY A 150 -32.24 11.19 -19.22
C GLY A 150 -32.02 10.12 -18.18
N ILE A 151 -31.21 9.11 -18.51
CA ILE A 151 -30.79 8.07 -17.59
C ILE A 151 -29.76 8.69 -16.63
N SER A 152 -30.08 8.72 -15.32
CA SER A 152 -29.13 9.17 -14.28
C SER A 152 -28.46 7.93 -13.66
N PHE A 153 -27.12 7.93 -13.62
CA PHE A 153 -26.33 6.90 -12.96
C PHE A 153 -25.70 7.48 -11.69
N ALA A 154 -25.93 6.87 -10.55
CA ALA A 154 -25.19 7.14 -9.33
C ALA A 154 -24.12 6.06 -9.14
N LEU A 155 -22.83 6.43 -9.25
CA LEU A 155 -21.71 5.54 -8.99
C LEU A 155 -21.29 5.67 -7.55
N THR A 156 -21.33 4.57 -6.78
CA THR A 156 -20.82 4.52 -5.41
C THR A 156 -19.56 3.64 -5.41
N PRO A 157 -18.35 4.23 -5.32
CA PRO A 157 -17.13 3.45 -5.26
C PRO A 157 -17.06 2.70 -3.92
N VAL A 158 -16.64 1.42 -3.96
CA VAL A 158 -16.40 0.60 -2.76
C VAL A 158 -14.91 0.49 -2.54
N TYR A 159 -14.42 1.05 -1.46
CA TYR A 159 -13.02 1.00 -1.08
C TYR A 159 -12.72 -0.18 -0.16
N GLY A 160 -11.51 -0.72 -0.28
CA GLY A 160 -10.99 -1.77 0.61
C GLY A 160 -9.49 -1.63 0.80
N VAL A 161 -9.03 -1.89 2.02
CA VAL A 161 -7.61 -2.00 2.36
C VAL A 161 -7.30 -3.46 2.61
N THR A 162 -6.23 -3.97 1.99
CA THR A 162 -5.78 -5.35 2.16
C THR A 162 -4.37 -5.35 2.73
N ILE A 163 -4.14 -6.10 3.81
CA ILE A 163 -2.82 -6.26 4.43
C ILE A 163 -2.44 -7.74 4.52
N PRO A 164 -1.16 -8.11 4.33
CA PRO A 164 -0.70 -9.49 4.50
C PRO A 164 -0.62 -9.87 5.98
N VAL A 165 -1.10 -11.07 6.28
CA VAL A 165 -0.92 -11.78 7.55
C VAL A 165 -0.10 -13.03 7.26
N ILE A 166 1.06 -13.10 7.86
CA ILE A 166 2.07 -14.15 7.63
C ILE A 166 2.25 -14.93 8.93
N VAL A 167 2.14 -16.25 8.84
CA VAL A 167 2.45 -17.14 9.94
C VAL A 167 3.73 -17.91 9.61
N ARG A 168 4.70 -17.84 10.51
CA ARG A 168 5.98 -18.55 10.39
C ARG A 168 6.06 -19.67 11.40
N LEU A 169 6.23 -20.88 10.91
CA LEU A 169 6.41 -22.09 11.73
C LEU A 169 7.83 -22.62 11.50
N GLY A 170 8.52 -22.93 12.59
CA GLY A 170 9.90 -23.42 12.57
C GLY A 170 10.96 -22.31 12.34
N ASN A 171 12.18 -22.75 12.08
CA ASN A 171 13.34 -21.86 11.87
C ASN A 171 13.53 -21.59 10.37
N LEU A 172 12.93 -20.52 9.87
CA LEU A 172 12.91 -20.18 8.45
C LEU A 172 14.04 -19.22 8.09
N GLN A 173 14.68 -19.46 6.94
CA GLN A 173 15.77 -18.66 6.40
C GLN A 173 15.41 -18.10 5.03
N ALA A 174 15.98 -16.94 4.70
CA ALA A 174 15.92 -16.39 3.35
C ALA A 174 17.26 -15.74 3.00
N LYS A 175 17.58 -15.80 1.70
CA LYS A 175 18.67 -15.03 1.09
C LYS A 175 18.09 -14.18 -0.02
N ALA A 176 18.49 -12.93 -0.07
CA ALA A 176 18.16 -12.01 -1.15
C ALA A 176 19.37 -11.74 -2.06
N GLY A 177 19.13 -11.31 -3.29
CA GLY A 177 20.14 -10.87 -4.22
C GLY A 177 19.58 -9.81 -5.16
N ILE A 178 20.46 -9.00 -5.75
CA ILE A 178 20.13 -7.95 -6.72
C ILE A 178 20.91 -8.21 -7.98
N ALA A 179 20.24 -8.26 -9.14
CA ALA A 179 20.85 -8.52 -10.44
C ALA A 179 20.30 -7.56 -11.50
N ASN A 180 20.97 -7.48 -12.66
CA ASN A 180 20.50 -6.78 -13.86
C ASN A 180 20.15 -5.29 -13.62
N VAL A 181 20.96 -4.59 -12.83
CA VAL A 181 20.74 -3.17 -12.52
C VAL A 181 21.02 -2.32 -13.76
N HIS A 182 20.04 -1.55 -14.22
CA HIS A 182 20.16 -0.67 -15.38
C HIS A 182 19.22 0.53 -15.27
N LEU A 183 19.46 1.54 -16.09
CA LEU A 183 18.60 2.72 -16.18
C LEU A 183 17.49 2.49 -17.20
N VAL A 184 16.27 2.85 -16.87
CA VAL A 184 15.11 2.87 -17.76
C VAL A 184 14.42 4.24 -17.71
N ARG A 185 13.45 4.46 -18.60
CA ARG A 185 12.59 5.63 -18.57
C ARG A 185 11.13 5.21 -18.40
N GLU A 186 10.51 5.68 -17.35
CA GLU A 186 9.08 5.48 -17.08
C GLU A 186 8.37 6.82 -17.12
N GLY A 187 7.39 6.96 -18.02
CA GLY A 187 6.69 8.24 -18.19
C GLY A 187 7.61 9.42 -18.55
N GLY A 188 8.76 9.15 -19.22
CA GLY A 188 9.76 10.15 -19.58
C GLY A 188 10.77 10.47 -18.47
N LYS A 189 10.59 9.97 -17.25
CA LYS A 189 11.49 10.16 -16.10
C LYS A 189 12.48 9.00 -15.96
N PRO A 190 13.71 9.24 -15.45
CA PRO A 190 14.66 8.17 -15.18
C PRO A 190 14.18 7.29 -14.02
N ALA A 191 14.33 5.99 -14.18
CA ALA A 191 14.08 5.00 -13.13
C ALA A 191 15.20 3.95 -13.12
N VAL A 192 15.52 3.42 -11.95
CA VAL A 192 16.50 2.33 -11.80
C VAL A 192 15.75 1.01 -11.78
N ALA A 193 15.98 0.18 -12.81
CA ALA A 193 15.39 -1.14 -12.92
C ALA A 193 16.41 -2.22 -12.55
N PHE A 194 15.92 -3.29 -11.91
CA PHE A 194 16.72 -4.44 -11.50
C PHE A 194 15.83 -5.64 -11.17
N ASP A 195 16.45 -6.81 -11.07
CA ASP A 195 15.83 -8.03 -10.60
C ASP A 195 16.21 -8.26 -9.14
N LEU A 196 15.22 -8.30 -8.27
CA LEU A 196 15.39 -8.70 -6.88
C LEU A 196 15.11 -10.21 -6.78
N THR A 197 16.08 -10.99 -6.29
CA THR A 197 15.99 -12.45 -6.17
C THR A 197 15.82 -12.87 -4.73
N ARG A 198 15.17 -14.01 -4.50
CA ARG A 198 14.96 -14.62 -3.21
C ARG A 198 15.13 -16.14 -3.27
N SER A 199 15.75 -16.71 -2.25
CA SER A 199 15.79 -18.16 -1.99
C SER A 199 15.56 -18.45 -0.51
N GLY A 200 15.23 -19.70 -0.18
CA GLY A 200 14.95 -20.13 1.19
C GLY A 200 13.46 -20.28 1.49
N SER A 201 13.12 -20.45 2.77
CA SER A 201 11.80 -20.89 3.26
C SER A 201 10.90 -19.76 3.76
N ARG A 202 11.38 -18.50 3.83
CA ARG A 202 10.56 -17.32 4.18
C ARG A 202 10.59 -16.25 3.11
N SER A 203 9.58 -15.39 3.11
CA SER A 203 9.56 -14.15 2.33
C SER A 203 10.60 -13.14 2.84
N THR A 204 11.04 -12.25 1.95
CA THR A 204 11.82 -11.05 2.30
C THR A 204 10.91 -9.83 2.24
N PHE A 205 11.22 -8.82 3.05
CA PHE A 205 10.48 -7.55 3.09
C PHE A 205 11.42 -6.44 3.55
N GLY A 206 11.42 -5.33 2.82
CA GLY A 206 12.31 -4.23 3.16
C GLY A 206 12.13 -3.00 2.29
N GLU A 207 13.16 -2.17 2.27
CA GLU A 207 13.22 -1.02 1.38
C GLU A 207 14.45 -1.14 0.46
N ILE A 208 14.30 -0.66 -0.75
CA ILE A 208 15.40 -0.51 -1.70
C ILE A 208 15.91 0.92 -1.64
N ARG A 209 17.23 1.05 -1.58
CA ARG A 209 17.96 2.32 -1.64
C ARG A 209 18.96 2.27 -2.79
N VAL A 210 18.94 3.28 -3.64
CA VAL A 210 19.97 3.47 -4.68
C VAL A 210 20.87 4.61 -4.23
N MET A 211 22.08 4.26 -3.80
CA MET A 211 23.06 5.18 -3.26
C MET A 211 24.05 5.63 -4.33
N LYS A 212 24.50 6.87 -4.27
CA LYS A 212 25.53 7.41 -5.17
C LYS A 212 26.61 8.13 -4.38
N ALA A 213 27.87 7.85 -4.71
CA ALA A 213 29.00 8.53 -4.05
C ALA A 213 28.91 10.06 -4.20
N GLY A 214 29.16 10.76 -3.09
CA GLY A 214 29.09 12.23 -3.04
C GLY A 214 27.66 12.80 -2.83
N ILE A 215 26.63 11.97 -2.79
CA ILE A 215 25.25 12.35 -2.47
C ILE A 215 24.86 11.66 -1.17
N LYS A 216 24.40 12.44 -0.16
CA LYS A 216 24.07 11.93 1.16
C LYS A 216 22.81 11.06 1.17
N ASP A 217 21.80 11.51 0.45
CA ASP A 217 20.49 10.83 0.40
C ASP A 217 20.44 9.85 -0.79
N PRO A 218 19.65 8.76 -0.72
CA PRO A 218 19.44 7.88 -1.85
C PRO A 218 18.90 8.66 -3.07
N ILE A 219 19.42 8.39 -4.28
CA ILE A 219 18.90 8.98 -5.51
C ILE A 219 17.56 8.35 -5.93
N ALA A 220 17.28 7.14 -5.45
CA ALA A 220 15.97 6.48 -5.57
C ALA A 220 15.74 5.63 -4.32
N ILE A 221 14.51 5.64 -3.81
CA ILE A 221 14.11 4.86 -2.63
C ILE A 221 12.68 4.34 -2.81
N GLN A 222 12.47 3.08 -2.47
CA GLN A 222 11.12 2.50 -2.40
C GLN A 222 11.00 1.58 -1.19
N ARG A 223 9.99 1.84 -0.35
CA ARG A 223 9.68 1.07 0.85
C ARG A 223 8.61 0.03 0.59
N GLY A 224 8.54 -0.98 1.47
CA GLY A 224 7.49 -1.98 1.42
C GLY A 224 7.66 -3.02 0.32
N ILE A 225 8.87 -3.23 -0.16
CA ILE A 225 9.17 -4.22 -1.18
C ILE A 225 9.21 -5.60 -0.54
N ALA A 226 8.35 -6.51 -1.04
CA ALA A 226 8.32 -7.91 -0.64
C ALA A 226 8.63 -8.82 -1.82
N ILE A 227 9.24 -9.98 -1.54
CA ILE A 227 9.17 -11.17 -2.40
C ILE A 227 8.63 -12.31 -1.54
N TYR A 228 7.44 -12.78 -1.87
CA TYR A 228 6.80 -13.88 -1.17
C TYR A 228 7.33 -15.23 -1.63
N THR A 229 7.00 -16.26 -0.88
CA THR A 229 7.59 -17.61 -1.04
C THR A 229 7.26 -18.29 -2.36
N GLU A 230 6.19 -17.89 -3.05
CA GLU A 230 5.83 -18.37 -4.37
C GLU A 230 6.73 -17.85 -5.51
N LEU A 231 7.54 -16.81 -5.23
CA LEU A 231 8.47 -16.24 -6.21
C LEU A 231 9.92 -16.43 -5.81
N THR A 232 10.76 -16.67 -6.77
CA THR A 232 12.24 -16.63 -6.64
C THR A 232 12.84 -15.33 -7.14
N GLN A 233 12.10 -14.57 -7.95
CA GLN A 233 12.53 -13.31 -8.55
C GLN A 233 11.36 -12.36 -8.75
N ARG A 234 11.63 -11.07 -8.62
CA ARG A 234 10.72 -9.98 -8.90
C ARG A 234 11.46 -8.86 -9.63
N SER A 235 10.91 -8.39 -10.75
CA SER A 235 11.42 -7.22 -11.46
C SER A 235 10.87 -5.94 -10.83
N ILE A 236 11.75 -4.96 -10.64
CA ILE A 236 11.45 -3.71 -9.93
C ILE A 236 12.02 -2.56 -10.74
N ALA A 237 11.26 -1.46 -10.84
CA ALA A 237 11.75 -0.19 -11.35
C ALA A 237 11.38 0.90 -10.33
N ILE A 238 12.36 1.71 -9.93
CA ILE A 238 12.20 2.75 -8.92
C ILE A 238 12.51 4.10 -9.55
N PRO A 239 11.57 5.05 -9.56
CA PRO A 239 11.80 6.39 -10.06
C PRO A 239 12.95 7.06 -9.29
N VAL A 240 13.83 7.72 -10.02
CA VAL A 240 14.84 8.60 -9.42
C VAL A 240 14.16 9.88 -8.95
N ASP A 241 14.57 10.39 -7.77
CA ASP A 241 14.07 11.67 -7.26
C ASP A 241 14.24 12.77 -8.32
N ASP A 242 13.21 13.53 -8.59
CA ASP A 242 13.20 14.58 -9.63
C ASP A 242 14.34 15.60 -9.43
N LYS A 243 14.69 15.90 -8.17
CA LYS A 243 15.77 16.81 -7.82
C LYS A 243 17.17 16.22 -8.11
N LEU A 244 17.27 14.91 -8.19
CA LEU A 244 18.50 14.16 -8.41
C LEU A 244 18.55 13.49 -9.80
N ALA A 245 17.60 13.80 -10.68
CA ALA A 245 17.51 13.22 -12.02
C ALA A 245 18.80 13.39 -12.85
N ALA A 246 19.52 14.49 -12.69
CA ALA A 246 20.82 14.72 -13.31
C ALA A 246 21.92 13.75 -12.80
N ALA A 247 21.74 13.17 -11.63
CA ALA A 247 22.65 12.19 -11.03
C ALA A 247 22.28 10.73 -11.38
N ALA A 248 21.29 10.49 -12.24
CA ALA A 248 20.77 9.17 -12.57
C ALA A 248 21.77 8.26 -13.34
N THR A 249 22.90 8.79 -13.81
CA THR A 249 23.92 8.00 -14.57
C THR A 249 25.21 7.84 -13.77
N GLY A 250 26.01 6.82 -14.12
CA GLY A 250 27.31 6.53 -13.50
C GLY A 250 27.24 5.50 -12.37
N PRO A 251 28.29 5.40 -11.53
CA PRO A 251 28.37 4.40 -10.48
C PRO A 251 27.33 4.60 -9.39
N VAL A 252 26.67 3.53 -8.98
CA VAL A 252 25.70 3.48 -7.88
C VAL A 252 25.86 2.18 -7.10
N THR A 253 25.36 2.18 -5.87
CA THR A 253 25.18 0.99 -5.03
C THR A 253 23.70 0.82 -4.76
N VAL A 254 23.15 -0.35 -5.11
CA VAL A 254 21.75 -0.70 -4.80
C VAL A 254 21.74 -1.60 -3.58
N GLN A 255 20.97 -1.22 -2.58
CA GLN A 255 20.83 -1.94 -1.31
C GLN A 255 19.38 -2.37 -1.11
N TYR A 256 19.18 -3.59 -0.61
CA TYR A 256 17.92 -4.08 -0.09
C TYR A 256 18.03 -4.26 1.41
N VAL A 257 17.28 -3.48 2.18
CA VAL A 257 17.40 -3.35 3.63
C VAL A 257 16.11 -3.79 4.31
N GLU A 258 16.17 -4.79 5.19
CA GLU A 258 15.08 -5.19 6.08
C GLU A 258 15.18 -4.40 7.40
N THR A 259 14.07 -3.89 7.89
CA THR A 259 14.03 -3.29 9.23
C THR A 259 13.66 -4.37 10.23
N THR A 260 14.58 -4.69 11.13
CA THR A 260 14.39 -5.65 12.23
C THR A 260 14.23 -4.91 13.55
N GLU A 261 13.89 -5.63 14.63
CA GLU A 261 13.85 -5.07 16.00
C GLU A 261 15.22 -4.54 16.47
N MET A 262 16.30 -5.11 15.94
CA MET A 262 17.68 -4.67 16.24
C MET A 262 18.18 -3.54 15.31
N GLY A 263 17.35 -3.09 14.39
CA GLY A 263 17.69 -2.04 13.43
C GLY A 263 17.71 -2.52 11.98
N PRO A 264 18.18 -1.69 11.05
CA PRO A 264 18.25 -2.03 9.63
C PRO A 264 19.34 -3.07 9.36
N GLU A 265 18.99 -4.13 8.62
CA GLU A 265 19.88 -5.19 8.14
C GLU A 265 19.93 -5.19 6.62
N VAL A 266 21.13 -5.18 6.03
CA VAL A 266 21.30 -5.25 4.58
C VAL A 266 21.16 -6.71 4.14
N LEU A 267 20.05 -7.04 3.49
CA LEU A 267 19.78 -8.38 2.94
C LEU A 267 20.55 -8.66 1.65
N ALA A 268 20.75 -7.63 0.82
CA ALA A 268 21.51 -7.71 -0.43
C ALA A 268 22.05 -6.34 -0.80
N GLU A 269 23.23 -6.34 -1.42
CA GLU A 269 23.89 -5.14 -1.95
C GLU A 269 24.58 -5.49 -3.26
N THR A 270 24.55 -4.55 -4.22
CA THR A 270 25.31 -4.67 -5.49
C THR A 270 25.72 -3.31 -6.00
N ALA A 271 26.95 -3.24 -6.55
CA ALA A 271 27.44 -2.09 -7.28
C ALA A 271 27.09 -2.22 -8.78
N ALA A 272 26.71 -1.11 -9.40
CA ALA A 272 26.37 -1.07 -10.82
C ALA A 272 26.76 0.29 -11.43
N VAL A 273 26.79 0.34 -12.75
CA VAL A 273 26.98 1.57 -13.53
C VAL A 273 25.74 1.82 -14.38
N LEU A 274 24.99 2.84 -14.03
CA LEU A 274 23.79 3.26 -14.78
C LEU A 274 24.20 4.02 -16.05
N ARG A 275 23.63 3.62 -17.18
CA ARG A 275 23.91 4.19 -18.49
C ARG A 275 22.63 4.53 -19.24
#